data_e7a717e98acac78e43a3b06a2d195a88
#
_entry.id   e7a717e98acac78e43a3b06a2d195a88
#
_cell.length_a   1.000
_cell.length_b   1.000
_cell.length_c   1.000
_cell.angle_alpha   90.00
_cell.angle_beta   90.00
_cell.angle_gamma   90.00
#
_symmetry.space_group_name_H-M   'P 1'
#
loop_
_entity.id
_entity.type
_entity.pdbx_description
1 polymer ?
#
loop_
_entity_poly.entity_id
_entity_poly.type
_entity_poly.pdbx_seq_one_letter_code
_entity_poly.pdbx_strand_id
1 'polypeptide(L)'
;LLKSFIGEQLDATVFLREQIIKGDRSDGVPNILSDDDIFLRDERQRPINKKRLEEWSNVDNIPLGSETRKYYERNKKLIDLSMIPNDISESIINRYKDYKVNDRSQLLQYFIDNKLKALIENINDF
;
A
#
# COMPACT_ATOMS: atom_id res chain seq x y z
N LEU A 1 -17.97 19.27 0.72
CA LEU A 1 -17.22 18.01 0.50
C LEU A 1 -16.05 17.82 1.49
N LEU A 2 -15.34 18.88 1.90
CA LEU A 2 -14.23 18.78 2.86
C LEU A 2 -14.68 18.54 4.33
N LYS A 3 -15.91 18.92 4.70
CA LYS A 3 -16.43 18.73 6.07
C LYS A 3 -16.81 17.28 6.42
N SER A 4 -17.01 16.41 5.45
CA SER A 4 -17.28 14.98 5.68
C SER A 4 -16.02 14.13 5.93
N PHE A 5 -14.82 14.67 5.64
CA PHE A 5 -13.55 13.98 5.87
C PHE A 5 -12.96 14.19 7.28
N ILE A 6 -13.50 15.12 8.07
CA ILE A 6 -12.96 15.49 9.41
C ILE A 6 -13.75 14.77 10.54
N GLY A 7 -14.73 13.93 10.21
CA GLY A 7 -15.70 13.41 11.18
C GLY A 7 -15.29 12.16 11.97
N GLU A 8 -14.32 11.37 11.54
CA GLU A 8 -13.79 10.24 12.31
C GLU A 8 -12.27 10.32 12.28
N GLN A 9 -11.70 10.58 13.44
CA GLN A 9 -10.26 10.41 13.66
C GLN A 9 -9.99 8.91 13.58
N LEU A 10 -9.70 8.42 12.35
CA LEU A 10 -9.28 7.05 12.12
C LEU A 10 -8.02 6.82 12.97
N ASP A 11 -8.13 5.95 13.97
CA ASP A 11 -6.95 5.47 14.67
C ASP A 11 -6.06 4.74 13.67
N ALA A 12 -4.91 5.32 13.34
CA ALA A 12 -3.98 4.80 12.35
C ALA A 12 -3.58 3.35 12.66
N THR A 13 -3.53 2.99 13.94
CA THR A 13 -3.21 1.63 14.40
C THR A 13 -4.34 0.65 14.05
N VAL A 14 -5.58 1.03 14.30
CA VAL A 14 -6.75 0.22 13.93
C VAL A 14 -6.83 0.05 12.42
N PHE A 15 -6.62 1.13 11.67
CA PHE A 15 -6.61 1.09 10.21
C PHE A 15 -5.52 0.15 9.67
N LEU A 16 -4.29 0.24 10.19
CA LEU A 16 -3.19 -0.64 9.78
C LEU A 16 -3.52 -2.11 10.05
N ARG A 17 -4.07 -2.43 11.24
CA ARG A 17 -4.50 -3.79 11.57
C ARG A 17 -5.58 -4.30 10.63
N GLU A 18 -6.54 -3.45 10.30
CA GLU A 18 -7.59 -3.77 9.34
C GLU A 18 -7.00 -4.13 7.97
N GLN A 19 -6.03 -3.36 7.47
CA GLN A 19 -5.34 -3.66 6.22
C GLN A 19 -4.55 -4.97 6.30
N ILE A 20 -3.83 -5.22 7.39
CA ILE A 20 -3.12 -6.50 7.59
C ILE A 20 -4.09 -7.69 7.55
N ILE A 21 -5.25 -7.57 8.20
CA ILE A 21 -6.27 -8.62 8.25
C ILE A 21 -6.90 -8.87 6.88
N LYS A 22 -7.26 -7.82 6.15
CA LYS A 22 -7.88 -7.89 4.82
C LYS A 22 -6.92 -8.33 3.72
N GLY A 23 -5.64 -8.02 3.87
CA GLY A 23 -4.66 -8.09 2.80
C GLY A 23 -4.87 -6.98 1.77
N ASP A 24 -4.11 -7.04 0.68
CA ASP A 24 -4.23 -6.15 -0.46
C ASP A 24 -4.28 -6.96 -1.76
N ARG A 25 -5.47 -7.01 -2.36
CA ARG A 25 -5.68 -7.77 -3.60
C ARG A 25 -4.92 -7.17 -4.78
N SER A 26 -4.74 -5.85 -4.81
CA SER A 26 -4.01 -5.18 -5.90
C SER A 26 -2.54 -5.56 -5.92
N ASP A 27 -1.97 -5.78 -4.74
CA ASP A 27 -0.57 -6.21 -4.56
C ASP A 27 -0.43 -7.74 -4.45
N GLY A 28 -1.52 -8.48 -4.64
CA GLY A 28 -1.50 -9.94 -4.58
C GLY A 28 -1.40 -10.51 -3.16
N VAL A 29 -1.69 -9.73 -2.12
CA VAL A 29 -1.63 -10.14 -0.72
C VAL A 29 -3.00 -10.63 -0.26
N PRO A 30 -3.19 -11.96 -0.04
CA PRO A 30 -4.47 -12.49 0.42
C PRO A 30 -4.78 -12.09 1.87
N ASN A 31 -6.07 -12.15 2.25
CA ASN A 31 -6.46 -11.98 3.64
C ASN A 31 -5.94 -13.12 4.52
N ILE A 32 -5.96 -12.91 5.85
CA ILE A 32 -5.39 -13.86 6.81
C ILE A 32 -6.13 -15.19 6.96
N LEU A 33 -7.26 -15.37 6.29
CA LEU A 33 -8.01 -16.64 6.26
C LEU A 33 -7.77 -17.45 5.00
N SER A 34 -6.98 -16.92 4.05
CA SER A 34 -6.80 -17.48 2.72
C SER A 34 -5.34 -17.86 2.47
N ASP A 35 -5.15 -18.92 1.69
CA ASP A 35 -3.84 -19.46 1.35
C ASP A 35 -3.02 -18.50 0.50
N ASP A 36 -1.70 -18.68 0.48
CA ASP A 36 -0.75 -17.81 -0.22
C ASP A 36 -0.97 -17.80 -1.74
N ASP A 37 -1.43 -18.90 -2.29
CA ASP A 37 -1.61 -19.14 -3.73
C ASP A 37 -3.07 -18.96 -4.22
N ILE A 38 -3.98 -18.45 -3.35
CA ILE A 38 -5.41 -18.34 -3.65
C ILE A 38 -5.68 -17.58 -4.96
N PHE A 39 -4.91 -16.53 -5.24
CA PHE A 39 -5.05 -15.75 -6.47
C PHE A 39 -4.43 -16.44 -7.68
N LEU A 40 -3.40 -17.27 -7.48
CA LEU A 40 -2.80 -18.07 -8.57
C LEU A 40 -3.75 -19.18 -9.03
N ARG A 41 -4.57 -19.70 -8.11
CA ARG A 41 -5.60 -20.71 -8.40
C ARG A 41 -6.90 -20.10 -8.93
N ASP A 42 -6.98 -18.76 -9.05
CA ASP A 42 -8.19 -18.03 -9.43
C ASP A 42 -9.40 -18.34 -8.52
N GLU A 43 -9.13 -18.60 -7.25
CA GLU A 43 -10.14 -18.93 -6.26
C GLU A 43 -10.58 -17.68 -5.47
N ARG A 44 -11.77 -17.77 -4.87
CA ARG A 44 -12.27 -16.71 -3.99
C ARG A 44 -11.68 -16.84 -2.60
N GLN A 45 -11.23 -15.71 -2.04
CA GLN A 45 -10.79 -15.65 -0.65
C GLN A 45 -11.93 -16.03 0.32
N ARG A 46 -11.55 -16.63 1.46
CA ARG A 46 -12.48 -16.87 2.57
C ARG A 46 -12.98 -15.51 3.11
N PRO A 47 -14.29 -15.31 3.27
CA PRO A 47 -14.83 -14.02 3.68
C PRO A 47 -14.52 -13.72 5.15
N ILE A 48 -14.19 -12.46 5.44
CA ILE A 48 -14.12 -11.92 6.79
C ILE A 48 -15.35 -11.04 6.99
N ASN A 49 -16.22 -11.37 7.93
CA ASN A 49 -17.39 -10.56 8.21
C ASN A 49 -17.00 -9.27 8.97
N LYS A 50 -17.84 -8.23 8.83
CA LYS A 50 -17.57 -6.91 9.39
C LYS A 50 -17.35 -6.96 10.90
N LYS A 51 -18.20 -7.68 11.65
CA LYS A 51 -18.09 -7.80 13.10
C LYS A 51 -16.72 -8.37 13.54
N ARG A 52 -16.28 -9.47 12.90
CA ARG A 52 -14.97 -10.08 13.18
C ARG A 52 -13.82 -9.15 12.84
N LEU A 53 -13.94 -8.42 11.73
CA LEU A 53 -12.92 -7.45 11.34
C LEU A 53 -12.79 -6.35 12.40
N GLU A 54 -13.89 -5.76 12.84
CA GLU A 54 -13.92 -4.74 13.89
C GLU A 54 -13.36 -5.27 15.22
N GLU A 55 -13.76 -6.47 15.65
CA GLU A 55 -13.23 -7.10 16.85
C GLU A 55 -11.70 -7.29 16.77
N TRP A 56 -11.22 -7.79 15.65
CA TRP A 56 -9.80 -8.08 15.48
C TRP A 56 -8.94 -6.83 15.29
N SER A 57 -9.47 -5.79 14.65
CA SER A 57 -8.73 -4.54 14.42
C SER A 57 -8.55 -3.73 15.70
N ASN A 58 -9.45 -3.90 16.69
CA ASN A 58 -9.44 -3.15 17.94
C ASN A 58 -8.66 -3.82 19.09
N VAL A 59 -8.01 -4.97 18.86
CA VAL A 59 -7.23 -5.66 19.89
C VAL A 59 -5.76 -5.79 19.50
N ASP A 60 -4.87 -5.61 20.47
CA ASP A 60 -3.43 -5.72 20.25
C ASP A 60 -2.97 -7.16 20.01
N ASN A 61 -3.61 -8.11 20.67
CA ASN A 61 -3.31 -9.53 20.57
C ASN A 61 -4.53 -10.30 20.08
N ILE A 62 -4.63 -10.46 18.77
CA ILE A 62 -5.72 -11.16 18.11
C ILE A 62 -5.64 -12.66 18.45
N PRO A 63 -6.72 -13.28 18.94
CA PRO A 63 -6.74 -14.71 19.26
C PRO A 63 -6.81 -15.55 17.98
N LEU A 64 -5.70 -15.64 17.27
CA LEU A 64 -5.59 -16.40 16.02
C LEU A 64 -5.05 -17.80 16.27
N GLY A 65 -5.63 -18.80 15.59
CA GLY A 65 -5.02 -20.12 15.46
C GLY A 65 -3.66 -20.07 14.75
N SER A 66 -2.87 -21.12 14.85
CA SER A 66 -1.49 -21.16 14.36
C SER A 66 -1.37 -20.84 12.87
N GLU A 67 -2.25 -21.36 12.03
CA GLU A 67 -2.26 -21.13 10.58
C GLU A 67 -2.63 -19.67 10.24
N THR A 68 -3.73 -19.17 10.81
CA THR A 68 -4.16 -17.78 10.59
C THR A 68 -3.11 -16.79 11.11
N ARG A 69 -2.40 -17.12 12.18
CA ARG A 69 -1.31 -16.31 12.70
C ARG A 69 -0.14 -16.25 11.70
N LYS A 70 0.20 -17.35 11.06
CA LYS A 70 1.22 -17.37 10.00
C LYS A 70 0.87 -16.38 8.87
N TYR A 71 -0.38 -16.38 8.43
CA TYR A 71 -0.85 -15.44 7.40
C TYR A 71 -0.91 -13.99 7.88
N TYR A 72 -1.26 -13.77 9.14
CA TYR A 72 -1.19 -12.44 9.75
C TYR A 72 0.24 -11.89 9.77
N GLU A 73 1.22 -12.68 10.19
CA GLU A 73 2.62 -12.27 10.23
C GLU A 73 3.19 -12.04 8.81
N ARG A 74 2.77 -12.84 7.83
CA ARG A 74 3.08 -12.60 6.42
C ARG A 74 2.56 -11.22 5.98
N ASN A 75 1.27 -10.95 6.18
CA ASN A 75 0.65 -9.69 5.78
C ASN A 75 1.25 -8.50 6.51
N LYS A 76 1.55 -8.64 7.79
CA LYS A 76 2.22 -7.61 8.58
C LYS A 76 3.56 -7.22 7.97
N LYS A 77 4.39 -8.19 7.57
CA LYS A 77 5.68 -7.92 6.91
C LYS A 77 5.54 -7.21 5.57
N LEU A 78 4.43 -7.43 4.84
CA LEU A 78 4.21 -6.86 3.52
C LEU A 78 3.52 -5.49 3.55
N ILE A 79 2.70 -5.22 4.57
CA ILE A 79 1.83 -4.05 4.64
C ILE A 79 2.33 -3.01 5.64
N ASP A 80 2.93 -3.45 6.76
CA ASP A 80 3.44 -2.55 7.79
C ASP A 80 4.80 -1.98 7.38
N LEU A 81 4.84 -0.72 7.01
CA LEU A 81 6.06 -0.03 6.59
C LEU A 81 7.15 0.00 7.66
N SER A 82 6.79 -0.17 8.95
CA SER A 82 7.78 -0.29 10.04
C SER A 82 8.58 -1.59 9.98
N MET A 83 8.11 -2.56 9.20
CA MET A 83 8.78 -3.85 8.99
C MET A 83 9.79 -3.85 7.84
N ILE A 84 9.97 -2.71 7.16
CA ILE A 84 10.98 -2.58 6.08
C ILE A 84 12.37 -2.76 6.70
N PRO A 85 13.22 -3.67 6.17
CA PRO A 85 14.59 -3.84 6.64
C PRO A 85 15.38 -2.52 6.57
N ASN A 86 16.21 -2.27 7.59
CA ASN A 86 16.93 -1.00 7.71
C ASN A 86 17.85 -0.69 6.53
N ASP A 87 18.51 -1.69 5.97
CA ASP A 87 19.38 -1.56 4.79
C ASP A 87 18.61 -1.06 3.56
N ILE A 88 17.38 -1.56 3.36
CA ILE A 88 16.49 -1.11 2.29
C ILE A 88 16.02 0.32 2.56
N SER A 89 15.59 0.60 3.79
CA SER A 89 15.13 1.93 4.20
C SER A 89 16.23 2.99 4.01
N GLU A 90 17.44 2.70 4.48
CA GLU A 90 18.60 3.59 4.30
C GLU A 90 18.95 3.80 2.82
N SER A 91 18.90 2.74 2.01
CA SER A 91 19.14 2.83 0.57
C SER A 91 18.13 3.75 -0.12
N ILE A 92 16.84 3.63 0.22
CA ILE A 92 15.78 4.50 -0.31
C ILE A 92 16.01 5.95 0.11
N ILE A 93 16.29 6.21 1.39
CA ILE A 93 16.52 7.56 1.91
C ILE A 93 17.75 8.20 1.24
N ASN A 94 18.84 7.46 1.10
CA ASN A 94 20.06 7.96 0.45
C ASN A 94 19.79 8.29 -1.03
N ARG A 95 19.10 7.40 -1.73
CA ARG A 95 18.72 7.63 -3.13
C ARG A 95 17.81 8.85 -3.31
N TYR A 96 16.90 9.08 -2.37
CA TYR A 96 16.04 10.26 -2.35
C TYR A 96 16.84 11.55 -2.11
N LYS A 97 17.79 11.53 -1.17
CA LYS A 97 18.68 12.69 -0.89
C LYS A 97 19.59 13.04 -2.07
N ASP A 98 20.07 12.02 -2.77
CA ASP A 98 20.96 12.17 -3.93
C ASP A 98 20.18 12.48 -5.21
N TYR A 99 18.85 12.34 -5.19
CA TYR A 99 18.02 12.61 -6.34
C TYR A 99 18.02 14.11 -6.66
N LYS A 100 18.61 14.43 -7.82
CA LYS A 100 18.52 15.76 -8.40
C LYS A 100 17.38 15.77 -9.40
N VAL A 101 16.47 16.71 -9.24
CA VAL A 101 15.43 16.96 -10.26
C VAL A 101 16.17 17.30 -11.56
N ASN A 102 15.95 16.52 -12.59
CA ASN A 102 16.52 16.81 -13.90
C ASN A 102 16.05 18.19 -14.38
N ASP A 103 16.97 18.93 -15.00
CA ASP A 103 16.65 20.20 -15.61
C ASP A 103 15.57 20.02 -16.68
N ARG A 104 14.50 20.80 -16.55
CA ARG A 104 13.37 20.78 -17.48
C ARG A 104 13.71 21.37 -18.86
N SER A 105 14.89 21.96 -19.03
CA SER A 105 15.33 22.58 -20.29
C SER A 105 15.24 21.64 -21.51
N GLN A 106 15.42 20.34 -21.29
CA GLN A 106 15.35 19.34 -22.35
C GLN A 106 13.92 18.81 -22.62
N LEU A 107 12.97 19.10 -21.74
CA LEU A 107 11.60 18.57 -21.83
C LEU A 107 10.87 19.14 -23.06
N LEU A 108 10.99 20.43 -23.27
CA LEU A 108 10.41 21.11 -24.44
C LEU A 108 10.98 20.55 -25.75
N GLN A 109 12.30 20.39 -25.82
CA GLN A 109 12.95 19.83 -27.00
C GLN A 109 12.49 18.39 -27.27
N TYR A 110 12.39 17.57 -26.22
CA TYR A 110 11.89 16.21 -26.36
C TYR A 110 10.45 16.18 -26.90
N PHE A 111 9.58 17.08 -26.42
CA PHE A 111 8.19 17.16 -26.91
C PHE A 111 8.10 17.60 -28.36
N ILE A 112 8.97 18.53 -28.80
CA ILE A 112 9.08 19.00 -30.19
C ILE A 112 9.52 17.84 -31.10
N ASP A 113 10.62 17.17 -30.74
CA ASP A 113 11.22 16.10 -31.53
C ASP A 113 10.27 14.91 -31.71
N ASN A 114 9.45 14.61 -30.66
CA ASN A 114 8.46 13.55 -30.70
C ASN A 114 7.06 14.01 -31.14
N LYS A 115 6.89 15.25 -31.58
CA LYS A 115 5.61 15.84 -32.07
C LYS A 115 4.46 15.75 -31.07
N LEU A 116 4.77 15.89 -29.79
CA LEU A 116 3.81 15.77 -28.68
C LEU A 116 3.12 17.13 -28.42
N LYS A 117 2.36 17.62 -29.39
CA LYS A 117 1.79 18.97 -29.41
C LYS A 117 0.96 19.29 -28.15
N ALA A 118 0.08 18.37 -27.72
CA ALA A 118 -0.75 18.58 -26.54
C ALA A 118 0.06 18.75 -25.24
N LEU A 119 1.25 18.14 -25.14
CA LEU A 119 2.14 18.30 -23.98
C LEU A 119 2.92 19.62 -24.05
N ILE A 120 3.21 20.11 -25.26
CA ILE A 120 3.85 21.43 -25.46
C ILE A 120 2.90 22.53 -24.98
N GLU A 121 1.61 22.43 -25.30
CA GLU A 121 0.58 23.42 -24.90
C GLU A 121 0.43 23.51 -23.38
N ASN A 122 0.69 22.44 -22.65
CA ASN A 122 0.58 22.32 -21.20
C ASN A 122 1.95 22.21 -20.50
N ILE A 123 3.03 22.71 -21.10
CA ILE A 123 4.39 22.54 -20.59
C ILE A 123 4.60 23.11 -19.18
N ASN A 124 3.79 24.07 -18.78
CA ASN A 124 3.86 24.69 -17.47
C ASN A 124 3.30 23.79 -16.35
N ASP A 125 2.60 22.71 -16.71
CA ASP A 125 2.02 21.75 -15.75
C ASP A 125 3.03 20.69 -15.29
N PHE A 126 4.23 20.68 -15.89
CA PHE A 126 5.34 19.77 -15.58
C PHE A 126 6.47 20.53 -14.83
#